data_2dbd382f51987a26ef742bdae267fd3d
#
_entry.id   2dbd382f51987a26ef742bdae267fd3d
#
_cell.length_a   1.000
_cell.length_b   1.000
_cell.length_c   1.000
_cell.angle_alpha   90.00
_cell.angle_beta   90.00
_cell.angle_gamma   90.00
#
_symmetry.space_group_name_H-M   'P 1'
#
loop_
_entity.id
_entity.type
_entity.pdbx_description
1 polymer ?
#
loop_
_entity_poly.entity_id
_entity_poly.type
_entity_poly.pdbx_seq_one_letter_code
_entity_poly.pdbx_strand_id
1 'polypeptide(L)'
;MTRVVAQGTFDLLHPGHLHYLTDAASMGEELHVIVARRENITHKPKPVLDDEQRRDMVAALDPVDHARLGHTEDFFVPIRDIDPDVIVLGHDQHHDEAELASLLQADGLDCTVARASAREPEREGELLSTGQIIERVCEQRC
;
A
#
# COMPACT_ATOMS: atom_id res chain seq x y z
N MET A 1 -4.90 -19.37 9.59
CA MET A 1 -4.39 -18.00 9.85
C MET A 1 -4.84 -17.08 8.74
N THR A 2 -5.43 -15.95 9.10
CA THR A 2 -5.93 -14.98 8.11
C THR A 2 -4.79 -14.09 7.63
N ARG A 3 -4.49 -14.17 6.35
CA ARG A 3 -3.48 -13.35 5.69
C ARG A 3 -4.12 -12.18 4.98
N VAL A 4 -3.58 -11.00 5.22
CA VAL A 4 -4.03 -9.75 4.63
C VAL A 4 -2.94 -9.19 3.73
N VAL A 5 -3.32 -8.67 2.56
CA VAL A 5 -2.41 -7.97 1.66
C VAL A 5 -2.82 -6.51 1.59
N ALA A 6 -1.85 -5.63 1.74
CA ALA A 6 -1.96 -4.22 1.42
C ALA A 6 -0.91 -3.88 0.36
N GLN A 7 -1.15 -2.86 -0.44
CA GLN A 7 -0.20 -2.47 -1.47
C GLN A 7 -0.17 -0.96 -1.66
N GLY A 8 0.93 -0.47 -2.16
CA GLY A 8 1.07 0.95 -2.44
C GLY A 8 2.49 1.31 -2.86
N THR A 9 2.71 2.58 -3.10
CA THR A 9 4.02 3.12 -3.45
C THR A 9 4.89 3.31 -2.21
N PHE A 10 4.31 3.86 -1.14
CA PHE A 10 5.00 4.09 0.13
C PHE A 10 6.32 4.86 -0.04
N ASP A 11 6.24 6.01 -0.68
CA ASP A 11 7.43 6.84 -0.92
C ASP A 11 7.86 7.54 0.37
N LEU A 12 7.50 8.79 0.57
CA LEU A 12 7.75 9.47 1.84
C LEU A 12 6.64 9.10 2.82
N LEU A 13 6.99 8.39 3.88
CA LEU A 13 6.00 7.89 4.83
C LEU A 13 5.38 9.03 5.63
N HIS A 14 4.09 8.92 5.87
CA HIS A 14 3.30 9.89 6.63
C HIS A 14 2.19 9.17 7.39
N PRO A 15 1.45 9.87 8.26
CA PRO A 15 0.43 9.21 9.09
C PRO A 15 -0.67 8.48 8.29
N GLY A 16 -0.95 8.92 7.06
CA GLY A 16 -1.90 8.24 6.20
C GLY A 16 -1.48 6.81 5.86
N HIS A 17 -0.19 6.59 5.63
CA HIS A 17 0.34 5.25 5.41
C HIS A 17 0.20 4.38 6.66
N LEU A 18 0.52 4.93 7.82
CA LEU A 18 0.40 4.19 9.09
C LEU A 18 -1.05 3.81 9.37
N HIS A 19 -1.98 4.74 9.11
CA HIS A 19 -3.41 4.47 9.28
C HIS A 19 -3.87 3.33 8.38
N TYR A 20 -3.51 3.38 7.09
CA TYR A 20 -3.85 2.34 6.12
C TYR A 20 -3.33 0.97 6.58
N LEU A 21 -2.05 0.90 6.95
CA LEU A 21 -1.43 -0.37 7.33
C LEU A 21 -1.97 -0.89 8.66
N THR A 22 -2.24 -0.01 9.62
CA THR A 22 -2.85 -0.40 10.90
C THR A 22 -4.28 -0.92 10.68
N ASP A 23 -5.05 -0.25 9.85
CA ASP A 23 -6.41 -0.67 9.52
C ASP A 23 -6.39 -2.04 8.82
N ALA A 24 -5.50 -2.21 7.84
CA ALA A 24 -5.34 -3.49 7.15
C ALA A 24 -4.92 -4.60 8.11
N ALA A 25 -3.96 -4.33 9.00
CA ALA A 25 -3.50 -5.32 9.97
C ALA A 25 -4.62 -5.79 10.90
N SER A 26 -5.60 -4.93 11.19
CA SER A 26 -6.73 -5.28 12.05
C SER A 26 -7.69 -6.28 11.41
N MET A 27 -7.59 -6.51 10.11
CA MET A 27 -8.48 -7.40 9.35
C MET A 27 -8.01 -8.86 9.32
N GLY A 28 -6.87 -9.17 9.91
CA GLY A 28 -6.35 -10.53 9.96
C GLY A 28 -5.22 -10.67 10.95
N GLU A 29 -4.51 -11.77 10.85
CA GLU A 29 -3.45 -12.13 11.80
C GLU A 29 -2.05 -11.83 11.27
N GLU A 30 -1.90 -11.77 9.93
CA GLU A 30 -0.63 -11.57 9.28
C GLU A 30 -0.79 -10.56 8.15
N LEU A 31 -0.02 -9.47 8.18
CA LEU A 31 -0.07 -8.44 7.15
C LEU A 31 1.15 -8.53 6.24
N HIS A 32 0.89 -8.77 4.96
CA HIS A 32 1.88 -8.72 3.89
C HIS A 32 1.68 -7.45 3.08
N VAL A 33 2.75 -6.69 2.87
CA VAL A 33 2.68 -5.45 2.09
C VAL A 33 3.48 -5.62 0.80
N ILE A 34 2.84 -5.26 -0.31
CA ILE A 34 3.48 -5.26 -1.62
C ILE A 34 3.80 -3.80 -1.97
N VAL A 35 5.08 -3.51 -2.14
CA VAL A 35 5.58 -2.18 -2.47
C VAL A 35 5.77 -2.09 -3.98
N ALA A 36 5.11 -1.14 -4.63
CA ALA A 36 5.15 -1.00 -6.08
C ALA A 36 6.55 -0.63 -6.56
N ARG A 37 6.99 -1.25 -7.65
CA ARG A 37 8.26 -0.90 -8.28
C ARG A 37 8.13 0.43 -9.01
N ARG A 38 9.18 1.23 -8.96
CA ARG A 38 9.23 2.54 -9.62
C ARG A 38 8.88 2.44 -11.11
N GLU A 39 9.41 1.45 -11.79
CA GLU A 39 9.17 1.25 -13.23
C GLU A 39 7.71 0.98 -13.58
N ASN A 40 6.93 0.49 -12.63
CA ASN A 40 5.52 0.17 -12.85
C ASN A 40 4.58 1.33 -12.54
N ILE A 41 5.10 2.43 -11.98
CA ILE A 41 4.29 3.59 -11.63
C ILE A 41 4.28 4.56 -12.80
N THR A 42 3.19 4.57 -13.56
CA THR A 42 3.07 5.37 -14.78
C THR A 42 1.94 6.41 -14.73
N HIS A 43 1.03 6.29 -13.77
CA HIS A 43 -0.18 7.12 -13.68
C HIS A 43 -0.02 8.35 -12.78
N LYS A 44 1.12 8.50 -12.15
CA LYS A 44 1.46 9.62 -11.25
C LYS A 44 2.98 9.80 -11.26
N PRO A 45 3.50 10.88 -10.64
CA PRO A 45 4.95 11.05 -10.53
C PRO A 45 5.61 9.86 -9.85
N LYS A 46 6.78 9.49 -10.34
CA LYS A 46 7.52 8.37 -9.79
C LYS A 46 8.04 8.71 -8.39
N PRO A 47 8.22 7.70 -7.52
CA PRO A 47 8.69 7.94 -6.16
C PRO A 47 10.11 8.54 -6.13
N VAL A 48 10.38 9.30 -5.09
CA VAL A 48 11.69 9.89 -4.83
C VAL A 48 12.69 8.81 -4.39
N LEU A 49 12.23 7.88 -3.56
CA LEU A 49 13.07 6.83 -2.99
C LEU A 49 13.07 5.58 -3.88
N ASP A 50 14.19 4.85 -3.88
CA ASP A 50 14.28 3.64 -4.67
C ASP A 50 13.44 2.49 -4.09
N ASP A 51 13.31 1.41 -4.86
CA ASP A 51 12.43 0.29 -4.52
C ASP A 51 12.82 -0.38 -3.21
N GLU A 52 14.10 -0.72 -3.06
CA GLU A 52 14.57 -1.46 -1.89
C GLU A 52 14.49 -0.62 -0.61
N GLN A 53 14.81 0.67 -0.70
CA GLN A 53 14.70 1.56 0.45
C GLN A 53 13.24 1.68 0.91
N ARG A 54 12.30 1.83 -0.01
CA ARG A 54 10.87 1.91 0.32
C ARG A 54 10.39 0.61 0.97
N ARG A 55 10.76 -0.54 0.40
CA ARG A 55 10.42 -1.85 0.97
C ARG A 55 10.97 -2.00 2.39
N ASP A 56 12.24 -1.66 2.58
CA ASP A 56 12.89 -1.83 3.88
C ASP A 56 12.26 -0.95 4.96
N MET A 57 11.89 0.28 4.60
CA MET A 57 11.21 1.18 5.53
C MET A 57 9.82 0.65 5.92
N VAL A 58 9.07 0.15 4.95
CA VAL A 58 7.76 -0.44 5.22
C VAL A 58 7.89 -1.68 6.10
N ALA A 59 8.88 -2.53 5.82
CA ALA A 59 9.12 -3.75 6.59
C ALA A 59 9.40 -3.48 8.07
N ALA A 60 9.91 -2.30 8.39
CA ALA A 60 10.25 -1.92 9.77
C ALA A 60 9.06 -1.36 10.55
N LEU A 61 7.92 -1.12 9.90
CA LEU A 61 6.75 -0.57 10.57
C LEU A 61 6.05 -1.62 11.43
N ASP A 62 5.60 -1.20 12.60
CA ASP A 62 5.02 -2.12 13.58
C ASP A 62 3.89 -3.02 13.06
N PRO A 63 2.89 -2.50 12.30
CA PRO A 63 1.80 -3.36 11.85
C PRO A 63 2.17 -4.34 10.73
N VAL A 64 3.36 -4.24 10.15
CA VAL A 64 3.77 -5.03 8.98
C VAL A 64 4.54 -6.27 9.41
N ASP A 65 4.08 -7.44 8.97
CA ASP A 65 4.78 -8.70 9.21
C ASP A 65 5.78 -9.02 8.11
N HIS A 66 5.39 -8.76 6.84
CA HIS A 66 6.25 -9.01 5.69
C HIS A 66 6.05 -7.91 4.65
N ALA A 67 7.15 -7.47 4.03
CA ALA A 67 7.11 -6.53 2.92
C ALA A 67 7.92 -7.09 1.76
N ARG A 68 7.41 -6.93 0.54
CA ARG A 68 8.06 -7.36 -0.68
C ARG A 68 7.80 -6.39 -1.82
N LEU A 69 8.65 -6.43 -2.83
CA LEU A 69 8.43 -5.64 -4.04
C LEU A 69 7.43 -6.34 -4.95
N GLY A 70 6.65 -5.55 -5.69
CA GLY A 70 5.77 -6.07 -6.72
C GLY A 70 6.56 -6.70 -7.86
N HIS A 71 5.86 -7.41 -8.74
CA HIS A 71 6.45 -8.02 -9.94
C HIS A 71 6.50 -6.99 -11.07
N THR A 72 7.51 -7.07 -11.92
CA THR A 72 7.71 -6.12 -13.01
C THR A 72 6.66 -6.25 -14.12
N GLU A 73 6.11 -7.43 -14.32
CA GLU A 73 5.22 -7.73 -15.45
C GLU A 73 3.83 -8.21 -15.03
N ASP A 74 3.70 -8.91 -13.91
CA ASP A 74 2.45 -9.52 -13.50
C ASP A 74 2.07 -9.12 -12.07
N PHE A 75 1.03 -8.30 -11.95
CA PHE A 75 0.47 -7.84 -10.68
C PHE A 75 0.12 -9.00 -9.72
N PHE A 76 -0.31 -10.15 -10.26
CA PHE A 76 -0.80 -11.25 -9.44
C PHE A 76 0.29 -12.19 -8.90
N VAL A 77 1.53 -12.09 -9.40
CA VAL A 77 2.61 -13.00 -8.94
C VAL A 77 2.80 -12.94 -7.43
N PRO A 78 3.03 -11.77 -6.80
CA PRO A 78 3.20 -11.74 -5.35
C PRO A 78 1.93 -12.10 -4.60
N ILE A 79 0.76 -11.81 -5.16
CA ILE A 79 -0.51 -12.15 -4.54
C ILE A 79 -0.70 -13.67 -4.51
N ARG A 80 -0.38 -14.38 -5.61
CA ARG A 80 -0.44 -15.84 -5.63
C ARG A 80 0.52 -16.45 -4.63
N ASP A 81 1.73 -15.88 -4.51
CA ASP A 81 2.74 -16.39 -3.58
C ASP A 81 2.29 -16.26 -2.13
N ILE A 82 1.61 -15.17 -1.80
CA ILE A 82 1.10 -14.92 -0.45
C ILE A 82 -0.15 -15.77 -0.18
N ASP A 83 -0.99 -15.93 -1.19
CA ASP A 83 -2.31 -16.59 -1.09
C ASP A 83 -3.15 -15.97 0.04
N PRO A 84 -3.53 -14.69 -0.09
CA PRO A 84 -4.20 -13.98 0.99
C PRO A 84 -5.67 -14.33 1.09
N ASP A 85 -6.23 -14.12 2.27
CA ASP A 85 -7.68 -14.21 2.51
C ASP A 85 -8.36 -12.87 2.22
N VAL A 86 -7.64 -11.76 2.43
CA VAL A 86 -8.17 -10.40 2.26
C VAL A 86 -7.13 -9.53 1.58
N ILE A 87 -7.57 -8.75 0.59
CA ILE A 87 -6.78 -7.66 0.02
C ILE A 87 -7.46 -6.36 0.44
N VAL A 88 -6.70 -5.44 1.04
CA VAL A 88 -7.21 -4.16 1.51
C VAL A 88 -6.72 -3.05 0.61
N LEU A 89 -7.64 -2.32 0.00
CA LEU A 89 -7.33 -1.15 -0.82
C LEU A 89 -7.28 0.10 0.07
N GLY A 90 -6.40 1.04 -0.24
CA GLY A 90 -6.38 2.35 0.39
C GLY A 90 -7.65 3.15 0.02
N HIS A 91 -8.05 4.07 0.89
CA HIS A 91 -9.29 4.82 0.70
C HIS A 91 -9.36 5.56 -0.64
N ASP A 92 -8.22 5.98 -1.18
CA ASP A 92 -8.12 6.78 -2.40
C ASP A 92 -7.52 6.01 -3.59
N GLN A 93 -7.32 4.71 -3.48
CA GLN A 93 -6.82 3.91 -4.60
C GLN A 93 -7.90 3.73 -5.66
N HIS A 94 -7.47 3.78 -6.93
CA HIS A 94 -8.38 3.78 -8.09
C HIS A 94 -9.08 2.46 -8.38
N HIS A 95 -8.67 1.39 -7.73
CA HIS A 95 -9.23 0.07 -8.02
C HIS A 95 -10.70 -0.02 -7.61
N ASP A 96 -11.51 -0.56 -8.50
CA ASP A 96 -12.89 -0.94 -8.18
C ASP A 96 -12.85 -2.29 -7.48
N GLU A 97 -13.49 -2.36 -6.31
CA GLU A 97 -13.46 -3.58 -5.47
C GLU A 97 -14.10 -4.78 -6.16
N ALA A 98 -15.22 -4.57 -6.85
CA ALA A 98 -15.92 -5.65 -7.54
C ALA A 98 -15.13 -6.14 -8.74
N GLU A 99 -14.50 -5.22 -9.48
CA GLU A 99 -13.66 -5.57 -10.63
C GLU A 99 -12.42 -6.36 -10.18
N LEU A 100 -11.75 -5.89 -9.13
CA LEU A 100 -10.59 -6.60 -8.58
C LEU A 100 -10.99 -7.98 -8.06
N ALA A 101 -12.11 -8.10 -7.34
CA ALA A 101 -12.60 -9.38 -6.85
C ALA A 101 -12.85 -10.35 -8.00
N SER A 102 -13.42 -9.87 -9.11
CA SER A 102 -13.66 -10.70 -10.30
C SER A 102 -12.35 -11.17 -10.93
N LEU A 103 -11.36 -10.30 -11.01
CA LEU A 103 -10.04 -10.65 -11.55
C LEU A 103 -9.32 -11.68 -10.69
N LEU A 104 -9.41 -11.54 -9.38
CA LEU A 104 -8.83 -12.51 -8.43
C LEU A 104 -9.50 -13.86 -8.56
N GLN A 105 -10.81 -13.89 -8.64
CA GLN A 105 -11.56 -15.13 -8.82
C GLN A 105 -11.21 -15.81 -10.15
N ALA A 106 -11.09 -15.04 -11.22
CA ALA A 106 -10.68 -15.57 -12.53
C ALA A 106 -9.26 -16.15 -12.48
N ASP A 107 -8.40 -15.64 -11.60
CA ASP A 107 -7.04 -16.15 -11.40
C ASP A 107 -6.99 -17.33 -10.43
N GLY A 108 -8.13 -17.79 -9.94
CA GLY A 108 -8.22 -18.93 -9.02
C GLY A 108 -8.01 -18.60 -7.55
N LEU A 109 -8.05 -17.32 -7.18
CA LEU A 109 -7.86 -16.86 -5.81
C LEU A 109 -9.19 -16.59 -5.13
N ASP A 110 -9.42 -17.27 -4.01
CA ASP A 110 -10.61 -17.06 -3.17
C ASP A 110 -10.26 -16.01 -2.11
N CYS A 111 -10.42 -14.75 -2.49
CA CYS A 111 -9.94 -13.63 -1.71
C CYS A 111 -11.00 -12.54 -1.64
N THR A 112 -11.21 -12.00 -0.44
CA THR A 112 -12.11 -10.87 -0.22
C THR A 112 -11.37 -9.56 -0.46
N VAL A 113 -12.04 -8.59 -1.08
CA VAL A 113 -11.50 -7.25 -1.28
C VAL A 113 -12.20 -6.30 -0.31
N ALA A 114 -11.42 -5.59 0.49
CA ALA A 114 -11.90 -4.60 1.44
C ALA A 114 -11.25 -3.25 1.15
N ARG A 115 -11.76 -2.19 1.75
CA ARG A 115 -11.20 -0.85 1.62
C ARG A 115 -10.96 -0.24 2.99
N ALA A 116 -9.78 0.33 3.18
CA ALA A 116 -9.43 1.02 4.42
C ALA A 116 -10.16 2.35 4.52
N SER A 117 -10.38 2.81 5.74
CA SER A 117 -10.94 4.13 5.99
C SER A 117 -9.88 5.21 5.77
N ALA A 118 -10.35 6.45 5.55
CA ALA A 118 -9.47 7.61 5.42
C ALA A 118 -8.93 8.04 6.78
N ARG A 119 -7.68 8.46 6.81
CA ARG A 119 -7.09 9.09 8.00
C ARG A 119 -7.64 10.50 8.16
N GLU A 120 -8.27 10.77 9.28
CA GLU A 120 -8.66 12.15 9.64
C GLU A 120 -7.48 12.82 10.35
N PRO A 121 -7.21 14.12 10.08
CA PRO A 121 -6.14 14.82 10.78
C PRO A 121 -6.40 14.86 12.29
N GLU A 122 -5.39 14.49 13.07
CA GLU A 122 -5.48 14.51 14.54
C GLU A 122 -4.94 15.80 15.13
N ARG A 123 -4.17 16.55 14.34
CA ARG A 123 -3.60 17.82 14.78
C ARG A 123 -3.46 18.76 13.59
N GLU A 124 -3.45 20.07 13.89
CA GLU A 124 -3.28 21.10 12.87
C GLU A 124 -1.88 20.99 12.24
N GLY A 125 -1.82 21.15 10.91
CA GLY A 125 -0.56 21.11 10.16
C GLY A 125 -0.05 19.71 9.84
N GLU A 126 -0.82 18.68 10.17
CA GLU A 126 -0.45 17.29 9.86
C GLU A 126 -0.47 17.06 8.35
N LEU A 127 0.64 16.58 7.80
CA LEU A 127 0.76 16.30 6.37
C LEU A 127 0.40 14.84 6.10
N LEU A 128 -0.63 14.60 5.29
CA LEU A 128 -1.22 13.29 5.07
C LEU A 128 -1.04 12.75 3.66
N SER A 129 -0.13 13.35 2.89
CA SER A 129 0.23 12.81 1.59
C SER A 129 1.69 13.13 1.25
N THR A 130 2.30 12.27 0.45
CA THR A 130 3.65 12.49 -0.07
C THR A 130 3.73 13.81 -0.84
N GLY A 131 2.69 14.14 -1.62
CA GLY A 131 2.63 15.40 -2.35
C GLY A 131 2.69 16.62 -1.44
N GLN A 132 1.97 16.60 -0.33
CA GLN A 132 1.99 17.69 0.66
C GLN A 132 3.37 17.84 1.30
N ILE A 133 4.05 16.73 1.59
CA ILE A 133 5.40 16.75 2.15
C ILE A 133 6.38 17.37 1.16
N ILE A 134 6.33 16.95 -0.10
CA ILE A 134 7.19 17.47 -1.17
C ILE A 134 6.96 18.97 -1.36
N GLU A 135 5.70 19.39 -1.39
CA GLU A 135 5.35 20.80 -1.51
C GLU A 135 5.93 21.63 -0.36
N ARG A 136 5.83 21.13 0.87
CA ARG A 136 6.39 21.79 2.05
C ARG A 136 7.91 21.88 1.96
N VAL A 137 8.57 20.82 1.49
CA VAL A 137 10.02 20.82 1.29
C VAL A 137 10.42 21.91 0.29
N CYS A 138 9.71 22.00 -0.84
CA CYS A 138 9.99 23.01 -1.85
C CYS A 138 9.77 24.42 -1.33
N GLU A 139 8.75 24.66 -0.54
CA GLU A 139 8.49 25.97 0.08
C GLU A 139 9.59 26.39 1.06
N GLN A 140 10.16 25.44 1.78
CA GLN A 140 11.10 25.72 2.86
C GLN A 140 12.58 25.56 2.48
N ARG A 141 12.90 24.77 1.46
CA ARG A 141 14.28 24.37 1.14
C ARG A 141 14.72 24.67 -0.29
N CYS A 142 13.80 24.98 -1.17
CA CYS A 142 14.12 25.23 -2.58
C CYS A 142 14.08 26.70 -2.96
#